data_7c532db5aa51ed2de9d5ac492ea8f603
#
_entry.id   7c532db5aa51ed2de9d5ac492ea8f603
#
_cell.length_a   1.000
_cell.length_b   1.000
_cell.length_c   1.000
_cell.angle_alpha   90.00
_cell.angle_beta   90.00
_cell.angle_gamma   90.00
#
_symmetry.space_group_name_H-M   'P 1'
#
loop_
_entity.id
_entity.type
_entity.pdbx_description
1 polymer ?
#
loop_
_entity_poly.entity_id
_entity_poly.type
_entity_poly.pdbx_seq_one_letter_code
_entity_poly.pdbx_strand_id
1 'polypeptide(L)'
;TAHEIEVAIHVRMQAVFQRRVHAAVSKTINLPKTALPADVKAAYQLAYELGCKGITVYRDGSREGQVLVTGAKQAIVAASPSCPECGSLLIVQTTCRLCRHCGWSVCG
;
A
#
# COMPACT_ATOMS: atom_id res chain seq x y z
N THR A 1 2.82 -4.68 -14.48
CA THR A 1 3.01 -4.30 -13.06
C THR A 1 2.34 -5.32 -12.13
N ALA A 2 2.59 -5.25 -10.82
CA ALA A 2 1.97 -6.17 -9.85
C ALA A 2 0.42 -6.04 -9.78
N HIS A 3 -0.14 -4.92 -10.21
CA HIS A 3 -1.59 -4.71 -10.26
C HIS A 3 -2.27 -5.31 -11.50
N GLU A 4 -1.48 -5.64 -12.53
CA GLU A 4 -1.96 -6.24 -13.78
C GLU A 4 -1.94 -7.77 -13.74
N ILE A 5 -1.26 -8.33 -12.74
CA ILE A 5 -1.13 -9.78 -12.57
C ILE A 5 -2.32 -10.31 -11.78
N GLU A 6 -2.93 -11.35 -12.28
CA GLU A 6 -4.05 -12.03 -11.64
C GLU A 6 -3.67 -12.59 -10.25
N VAL A 7 -4.58 -12.49 -9.29
CA VAL A 7 -4.39 -12.91 -7.90
C VAL A 7 -3.90 -14.37 -7.79
N ALA A 8 -4.47 -15.26 -8.60
CA ALA A 8 -4.08 -16.67 -8.60
C ALA A 8 -2.60 -16.88 -8.98
N ILE A 9 -2.08 -16.07 -9.90
CA ILE A 9 -0.67 -16.13 -10.32
C ILE A 9 0.25 -15.69 -9.19
N HIS A 10 -0.12 -14.65 -8.43
CA HIS A 10 0.62 -14.23 -7.25
C HIS A 10 0.75 -15.35 -6.22
N VAL A 11 -0.37 -16.05 -5.92
CA VAL A 11 -0.38 -17.15 -4.96
C VAL A 11 0.43 -18.34 -5.45
N ARG A 12 0.30 -18.70 -6.73
CA ARG A 12 1.09 -19.78 -7.35
C ARG A 12 2.60 -19.48 -7.32
N MET A 13 2.99 -18.24 -7.61
CA MET A 13 4.39 -17.80 -7.50
C MET A 13 4.91 -18.00 -6.08
N GLN A 14 4.17 -17.54 -5.08
CA GLN A 14 4.54 -17.74 -3.66
C GLN A 14 4.70 -19.22 -3.32
N ALA A 15 3.78 -20.07 -3.78
CA ALA A 15 3.80 -21.51 -3.53
C ALA A 15 5.04 -22.20 -4.13
N VAL A 16 5.50 -21.76 -5.31
CA VAL A 16 6.73 -22.30 -5.93
C VAL A 16 7.94 -22.07 -5.02
N PHE A 17 8.09 -20.88 -4.46
CA PHE A 17 9.15 -20.60 -3.49
C PHE A 17 8.95 -21.34 -2.18
N GLN A 18 7.72 -21.38 -1.66
CA GLN A 18 7.40 -22.06 -0.39
C GLN A 18 7.80 -23.55 -0.38
N ARG A 19 7.72 -24.24 -1.51
CA ARG A 19 8.13 -25.65 -1.64
C ARG A 19 9.62 -25.87 -1.46
N ARG A 20 10.42 -24.80 -1.56
CA ARG A 20 11.89 -24.85 -1.52
C ARG A 20 12.49 -24.30 -0.24
N VAL A 21 11.68 -23.71 0.62
CA VAL A 21 12.13 -23.10 1.87
C VAL A 21 11.30 -23.57 3.06
N HIS A 22 11.96 -23.80 4.19
CA HIS A 22 11.29 -24.23 5.43
C HIS A 22 10.59 -23.08 6.13
N ALA A 23 11.15 -21.88 6.07
CA ALA A 23 10.52 -20.68 6.61
C ALA A 23 9.29 -20.26 5.80
N ALA A 24 8.39 -19.49 6.40
CA ALA A 24 7.26 -18.92 5.69
C ALA A 24 7.73 -17.88 4.66
N VAL A 25 7.25 -18.01 3.43
CA VAL A 25 7.45 -16.99 2.39
C VAL A 25 6.40 -15.91 2.57
N SER A 26 6.85 -14.66 2.74
CA SER A 26 5.95 -13.51 2.83
C SER A 26 5.76 -12.85 1.46
N LYS A 27 4.52 -12.70 1.04
CA LYS A 27 4.15 -11.97 -0.17
C LYS A 27 2.82 -11.29 0.02
N THR A 28 2.75 -10.01 -0.33
CA THR A 28 1.49 -9.28 -0.39
C THR A 28 0.82 -9.51 -1.75
N ILE A 29 -0.43 -9.91 -1.71
CA ILE A 29 -1.31 -10.04 -2.85
C ILE A 29 -2.10 -8.74 -2.97
N ASN A 30 -1.88 -8.00 -4.05
CA ASN A 30 -2.59 -6.75 -4.29
C ASN A 30 -3.91 -7.03 -5.01
N LEU A 31 -4.99 -6.58 -4.41
CA LEU A 31 -6.34 -6.67 -4.96
C LEU A 31 -6.81 -5.29 -5.45
N PRO A 32 -7.53 -5.21 -6.56
CA PRO A 32 -8.09 -3.96 -7.03
C PRO A 32 -9.15 -3.43 -6.06
N LYS A 33 -9.45 -2.13 -6.14
CA LYS A 33 -10.48 -1.48 -5.31
C LYS A 33 -11.87 -2.13 -5.46
N THR A 34 -12.13 -2.71 -6.62
CA THR A 34 -13.39 -3.40 -6.95
C THR A 34 -13.49 -4.82 -6.38
N ALA A 35 -12.40 -5.36 -5.80
CA ALA A 35 -12.40 -6.70 -5.26
C ALA A 35 -13.43 -6.88 -4.13
N LEU A 36 -14.11 -8.00 -4.17
CA LEU A 36 -15.14 -8.39 -3.21
C LEU A 36 -14.53 -9.28 -2.10
N PRO A 37 -15.22 -9.45 -0.96
CA PRO A 37 -14.80 -10.40 0.08
C PRO A 37 -14.65 -11.85 -0.43
N ALA A 38 -15.39 -12.22 -1.46
CA ALA A 38 -15.28 -13.53 -2.10
C ALA A 38 -13.91 -13.73 -2.78
N ASP A 39 -13.34 -12.68 -3.39
CA ASP A 39 -12.02 -12.74 -4.03
C ASP A 39 -10.91 -12.91 -3.00
N VAL A 40 -11.05 -12.24 -1.85
CA VAL A 40 -10.15 -12.40 -0.71
C VAL A 40 -10.21 -13.84 -0.18
N LYS A 41 -11.42 -14.37 0.01
CA LYS A 41 -11.62 -15.75 0.46
C LYS A 41 -10.99 -16.75 -0.52
N ALA A 42 -11.18 -16.57 -1.81
CA ALA A 42 -10.60 -17.42 -2.85
C ALA A 42 -9.06 -17.39 -2.82
N ALA A 43 -8.46 -16.22 -2.60
CA ALA A 43 -7.01 -16.09 -2.46
C ALA A 43 -6.46 -16.87 -1.26
N TYR A 44 -7.11 -16.78 -0.09
CA TYR A 44 -6.73 -17.55 1.10
C TYR A 44 -6.91 -19.06 0.91
N GLN A 45 -8.01 -19.46 0.30
CA GLN A 45 -8.28 -20.87 0.04
C GLN A 45 -7.25 -21.47 -0.91
N LEU A 46 -6.93 -20.78 -2.01
CA LEU A 46 -5.90 -21.21 -2.95
C LEU A 46 -4.51 -21.28 -2.30
N ALA A 47 -4.17 -20.32 -1.43
CA ALA A 47 -2.91 -20.33 -0.71
C ALA A 47 -2.80 -21.56 0.21
N TYR A 48 -3.87 -21.89 0.90
CA TYR A 48 -3.96 -23.08 1.74
C TYR A 48 -3.79 -24.38 0.93
N GLU A 49 -4.53 -24.52 -0.18
CA GLU A 49 -4.47 -25.68 -1.07
C GLU A 49 -3.07 -25.90 -1.67
N LEU A 50 -2.36 -24.81 -1.95
CA LEU A 50 -1.00 -24.85 -2.49
C LEU A 50 0.10 -24.99 -1.42
N GLY A 51 -0.25 -25.10 -0.14
CA GLY A 51 0.67 -25.28 0.97
C GLY A 51 1.49 -24.04 1.34
N CYS A 52 0.99 -22.85 1.04
CA CYS A 52 1.60 -21.62 1.54
C CYS A 52 1.40 -21.52 3.07
N LYS A 53 2.47 -21.15 3.79
CA LYS A 53 2.45 -21.03 5.27
C LYS A 53 1.88 -19.72 5.76
N GLY A 54 1.72 -18.73 4.87
CA GLY A 54 1.13 -17.44 5.18
C GLY A 54 0.76 -16.71 3.90
N ILE A 55 -0.11 -15.73 4.02
CA ILE A 55 -0.53 -14.87 2.92
C ILE A 55 -0.91 -13.50 3.50
N THR A 56 -0.55 -12.44 2.82
CA THR A 56 -0.98 -11.08 3.12
C THR A 56 -1.77 -10.53 1.94
N VAL A 57 -2.91 -9.95 2.22
CA VAL A 57 -3.76 -9.33 1.18
C VAL A 57 -3.84 -7.83 1.43
N TYR A 58 -3.67 -7.05 0.37
CA TYR A 58 -3.88 -5.62 0.35
C TYR A 58 -4.90 -5.26 -0.72
N ARG A 59 -6.01 -4.65 -0.33
CA ARG A 59 -7.00 -4.12 -1.27
C ARG A 59 -6.72 -2.65 -1.51
N ASP A 60 -6.66 -2.26 -2.77
CA ASP A 60 -6.43 -0.88 -3.18
C ASP A 60 -7.49 0.07 -2.59
N GLY A 61 -7.07 1.22 -2.07
CA GLY A 61 -7.96 2.19 -1.42
C GLY A 61 -8.53 1.75 -0.06
N SER A 62 -8.01 0.70 0.59
CA SER A 62 -8.44 0.28 1.93
C SER A 62 -7.91 1.14 3.06
N ARG A 63 -6.92 1.99 2.79
CA ARG A 63 -6.34 2.94 3.74
C ARG A 63 -6.27 4.32 3.14
N GLU A 64 -6.53 5.34 3.96
CA GLU A 64 -6.21 6.72 3.63
C GLU A 64 -4.68 6.90 3.58
N GLY A 65 -4.18 7.64 2.60
CA GLY A 65 -2.73 7.87 2.43
C GLY A 65 -1.95 6.71 1.80
N GLN A 66 -2.52 6.08 0.78
CA GLN A 66 -1.86 5.03 0.02
C GLN A 66 -0.54 5.51 -0.59
N VAL A 67 0.56 4.79 -0.31
CA VAL A 67 1.92 5.17 -0.72
C VAL A 67 2.20 4.81 -2.19
N LEU A 68 1.58 3.74 -2.71
CA LEU A 68 1.75 3.28 -4.08
C LEU A 68 0.48 3.55 -4.89
N VAL A 69 0.58 4.45 -5.84
CA VAL A 69 -0.50 4.77 -6.79
C VAL A 69 -0.01 4.48 -8.20
N THR A 70 -0.70 3.60 -8.92
CA THR A 70 -0.39 3.31 -10.32
C THR A 70 -0.96 4.40 -11.23
N GLY A 71 -0.07 5.06 -11.98
CA GLY A 71 -0.38 5.66 -13.28
C GLY A 71 -1.20 6.94 -13.34
N ALA A 72 -1.74 7.46 -12.28
CA ALA A 72 -2.32 8.80 -12.27
C ALA A 72 -1.35 9.75 -11.57
N LYS A 73 -1.00 10.84 -12.24
CA LYS A 73 -0.38 11.99 -11.59
C LYS A 73 -1.08 12.19 -10.25
N GLN A 74 -0.37 11.97 -9.15
CA GLN A 74 -0.78 12.58 -7.90
C GLN A 74 -0.89 14.08 -8.18
N ALA A 75 -2.09 14.55 -8.40
CA ALA A 75 -2.40 15.87 -7.96
C ALA A 75 -2.22 15.82 -6.45
N ILE A 76 -1.03 16.14 -5.99
CA ILE A 76 -0.81 16.61 -4.63
C ILE A 76 -1.54 17.96 -4.60
N VAL A 77 -2.85 17.89 -4.50
CA VAL A 77 -3.67 18.97 -3.99
C VAL A 77 -3.85 18.68 -2.50
N ALA A 78 -2.73 18.56 -1.82
CA ALA A 78 -2.68 19.17 -0.53
C ALA A 78 -2.62 20.66 -0.86
N ALA A 79 -3.69 21.38 -0.61
CA ALA A 79 -3.58 22.80 -0.37
C ALA A 79 -2.43 22.91 0.64
N SER A 80 -1.25 23.34 0.17
CA SER A 80 -0.08 23.46 1.04
C SER A 80 -0.48 24.51 2.05
N PRO A 81 -0.76 24.16 3.33
CA PRO A 81 -1.17 25.15 4.30
C PRO A 81 -0.05 26.19 4.36
N SER A 82 -0.43 27.45 4.22
CA SER A 82 0.51 28.55 4.41
C SER A 82 0.92 28.61 5.88
N CYS A 83 2.17 28.94 6.11
CA CYS A 83 2.69 29.14 7.46
C CYS A 83 1.95 30.27 8.16
N PRO A 84 1.41 30.07 9.39
CA PRO A 84 0.71 31.11 10.12
C PRO A 84 1.61 32.28 10.52
N GLU A 85 2.92 32.06 10.61
CA GLU A 85 3.89 33.09 11.03
C GLU A 85 4.39 33.94 9.85
N CYS A 86 4.68 33.37 8.70
CA CYS A 86 5.32 34.07 7.59
C CYS A 86 4.62 33.91 6.23
N GLY A 87 3.50 33.18 6.15
CA GLY A 87 2.77 32.97 4.90
C GLY A 87 3.42 32.05 3.87
N SER A 88 4.67 31.59 4.11
CA SER A 88 5.39 30.70 3.19
C SER A 88 4.75 29.29 3.16
N LEU A 89 5.01 28.57 2.09
CA LEU A 89 4.52 27.18 1.94
C LEU A 89 5.12 26.27 2.99
N LEU A 90 4.26 25.48 3.65
CA LEU A 90 4.68 24.47 4.61
C LEU A 90 5.03 23.15 3.90
N ILE A 91 6.07 22.49 4.41
CA ILE A 91 6.40 21.13 4.02
C ILE A 91 5.72 20.17 4.99
N VAL A 92 4.97 19.21 4.44
CA VAL A 92 4.33 18.17 5.22
C VAL A 92 5.20 16.93 5.18
N GLN A 93 5.62 16.47 6.36
CA GLN A 93 6.35 15.20 6.52
C GLN A 93 5.60 14.33 7.52
N THR A 94 5.00 13.25 7.03
CA THR A 94 4.18 12.33 7.83
C THR A 94 3.07 13.07 8.58
N THR A 95 3.22 13.30 9.88
CA THR A 95 2.27 14.02 10.75
C THR A 95 2.73 15.43 11.10
N CYS A 96 3.93 15.83 10.67
CA CYS A 96 4.50 17.14 10.99
C CYS A 96 4.40 18.12 9.82
N ARG A 97 4.19 19.39 10.12
CA ARG A 97 4.24 20.50 9.19
C ARG A 97 5.39 21.42 9.58
N LEU A 98 6.29 21.70 8.66
CA LEU A 98 7.49 22.48 8.89
C LEU A 98 7.57 23.65 7.90
N CYS A 99 7.85 24.85 8.39
CA CYS A 99 8.20 25.99 7.56
C CYS A 99 9.73 26.14 7.46
N ARG A 100 10.26 26.06 6.23
CA ARG A 100 11.70 26.27 6.02
C ARG A 100 12.15 27.72 6.12
N HIS A 101 11.23 28.66 6.00
CA HIS A 101 11.55 30.07 5.98
C HIS A 101 11.72 30.65 7.38
N CYS A 102 10.78 30.37 8.31
CA CYS A 102 10.84 30.91 9.68
C CYS A 102 11.11 29.85 10.75
N GLY A 103 11.21 28.56 10.40
CA GLY A 103 11.44 27.46 11.35
C GLY A 103 10.20 27.00 12.11
N TRP A 104 9.03 27.60 11.84
CA TRP A 104 7.79 27.18 12.49
C TRP A 104 7.49 25.71 12.20
N SER A 105 7.10 24.95 13.23
CA SER A 105 6.76 23.54 13.08
C SER A 105 5.63 23.13 14.02
N VAL A 106 4.79 22.22 13.57
CA VAL A 106 3.74 21.58 14.35
C VAL A 106 3.62 20.12 13.96
N CYS A 107 3.55 19.25 14.95
CA CYS A 107 3.31 17.81 14.78
C CYS A 107 2.03 17.46 15.55
N GLY A 108 1.16 16.64 14.95
CA GLY A 108 -0.08 16.21 15.55
C GLY A 108 -0.40 14.77 15.22
#